data_ba28392d85882a65ec42d0fdeb1f6791
#
_entry.id   ba28392d85882a65ec42d0fdeb1f6791
#
_cell.length_a   1.000
_cell.length_b   1.000
_cell.length_c   1.000
_cell.angle_alpha   90.00
_cell.angle_beta   90.00
_cell.angle_gamma   90.00
#
_symmetry.space_group_name_H-M   'P 1'
#
loop_
_entity.id
_entity.type
_entity.pdbx_description
1 polymer ?
#
loop_
_entity_poly.entity_id
_entity_poly.type
_entity_poly.pdbx_seq_one_letter_code
_entity_poly.pdbx_strand_id
1 'polypeptide(L)'
;MRAVLVIGASRGIGLEFVRQYRAAGDRVLATARDDAGLQRLRDLGATAIKLDVSDPASVSGLAWQLDGEQIDIALYVAGVYSQTGADTPPTQQEFDKLMHTNVLGAMQAIPQVAPLVAQARQGKGGKFVFITSGMAQIGSVESSFGWTYRVSKAALNMAVASAQPDYPKVIMVAMSPGWVRTDMGGAGAALSVEESVSAMRRAIDGLTPKHKGAFLQHDGEPFSSW
;
A
#
# COMPACT_ATOMS: atom_id res chain seq x y z
N MET A 1 -21.31 -6.92 -1.69
CA MET A 1 -20.53 -5.77 -2.18
C MET A 1 -19.64 -5.31 -1.03
N ARG A 2 -18.32 -5.33 -1.21
CA ARG A 2 -17.35 -4.88 -0.19
C ARG A 2 -17.05 -3.39 -0.41
N ALA A 3 -16.59 -2.72 0.64
CA ALA A 3 -16.03 -1.38 0.55
C ALA A 3 -14.51 -1.49 0.56
N VAL A 4 -13.85 -0.98 -0.49
CA VAL A 4 -12.40 -1.05 -0.67
C VAL A 4 -11.83 0.37 -0.75
N LEU A 5 -10.84 0.67 0.08
CA LEU A 5 -10.09 1.91 0.03
C LEU A 5 -8.71 1.66 -0.60
N VAL A 6 -8.35 2.46 -1.63
CA VAL A 6 -7.02 2.38 -2.27
C VAL A 6 -6.31 3.72 -2.15
N ILE A 7 -5.30 3.80 -1.30
CA ILE A 7 -4.48 5.00 -1.10
C ILE A 7 -3.30 4.98 -2.07
N GLY A 8 -3.23 5.99 -2.98
CA GLY A 8 -2.21 6.07 -4.02
C GLY A 8 -2.60 5.34 -5.30
N ALA A 9 -3.77 5.67 -5.86
CA ALA A 9 -4.40 4.93 -6.95
C ALA A 9 -4.30 5.62 -8.33
N SER A 10 -3.50 6.67 -8.49
CA SER A 10 -3.48 7.47 -9.73
C SER A 10 -2.91 6.73 -10.96
N ARG A 11 -2.12 5.67 -10.76
CA ARG A 11 -1.45 4.88 -11.82
C ARG A 11 -0.98 3.51 -11.31
N GLY A 12 -0.45 2.70 -12.24
CA GLY A 12 0.24 1.43 -11.93
C GLY A 12 -0.60 0.48 -11.10
N ILE A 13 0.00 -0.11 -10.08
CA ILE A 13 -0.61 -1.10 -9.19
C ILE A 13 -1.88 -0.57 -8.52
N GLY A 14 -1.84 0.68 -8.02
CA GLY A 14 -3.00 1.28 -7.35
C GLY A 14 -4.20 1.44 -8.28
N LEU A 15 -4.00 1.94 -9.51
CA LEU A 15 -5.06 2.08 -10.52
C LEU A 15 -5.63 0.72 -10.92
N GLU A 16 -4.78 -0.27 -11.05
CA GLU A 16 -5.20 -1.63 -11.39
C GLU A 16 -6.01 -2.29 -10.28
N PHE A 17 -5.69 -2.07 -9.01
CA PHE A 17 -6.56 -2.48 -7.90
C PHE A 17 -7.95 -1.87 -8.04
N VAL A 18 -8.05 -0.58 -8.34
CA VAL A 18 -9.34 0.09 -8.55
C VAL A 18 -10.10 -0.59 -9.69
N ARG A 19 -9.46 -0.81 -10.84
CA ARG A 19 -10.06 -1.44 -12.02
C ARG A 19 -10.61 -2.82 -11.68
N GLN A 20 -9.82 -3.68 -11.05
CA GLN A 20 -10.21 -5.06 -10.75
C GLN A 20 -11.28 -5.16 -9.65
N TYR A 21 -11.23 -4.32 -8.60
CA TYR A 21 -12.28 -4.32 -7.58
C TYR A 21 -13.59 -3.77 -8.11
N ARG A 22 -13.54 -2.71 -8.95
CA ARG A 22 -14.75 -2.19 -9.64
C ARG A 22 -15.36 -3.22 -10.58
N ALA A 23 -14.54 -3.91 -11.37
CA ALA A 23 -15.00 -4.99 -12.26
C ALA A 23 -15.63 -6.17 -11.49
N ALA A 24 -15.20 -6.42 -10.24
CA ALA A 24 -15.80 -7.41 -9.36
C ALA A 24 -17.08 -6.93 -8.65
N GLY A 25 -17.56 -5.71 -8.92
CA GLY A 25 -18.78 -5.15 -8.32
C GLY A 25 -18.58 -4.56 -6.92
N ASP A 26 -17.33 -4.40 -6.44
CA ASP A 26 -17.05 -3.78 -5.15
C ASP A 26 -17.20 -2.25 -5.21
N ARG A 27 -17.59 -1.62 -4.12
CA ARG A 27 -17.54 -0.16 -3.95
C ARG A 27 -16.11 0.25 -3.64
N VAL A 28 -15.55 1.15 -4.44
CA VAL A 28 -14.15 1.56 -4.30
C VAL A 28 -14.07 3.05 -4.01
N LEU A 29 -13.38 3.40 -2.91
CA LEU A 29 -12.87 4.72 -2.61
C LEU A 29 -11.39 4.72 -2.99
N ALA A 30 -10.93 5.73 -3.71
CA ALA A 30 -9.55 5.74 -4.20
C ALA A 30 -8.95 7.13 -4.18
N THR A 31 -7.68 7.23 -3.81
CA THR A 31 -7.03 8.53 -3.65
C THR A 31 -6.03 8.82 -4.76
N ALA A 32 -5.98 10.08 -5.16
CA ALA A 32 -4.96 10.65 -6.02
C ALA A 32 -4.63 12.08 -5.57
N ARG A 33 -3.41 12.56 -5.87
CA ARG A 33 -2.97 13.90 -5.47
C ARG A 33 -3.31 14.98 -6.49
N ASP A 34 -3.45 14.61 -7.76
CA ASP A 34 -3.69 15.53 -8.87
C ASP A 34 -5.04 15.27 -9.56
N ASP A 35 -5.56 16.29 -10.24
CA ASP A 35 -6.88 16.25 -10.84
C ASP A 35 -6.97 15.22 -11.99
N ALA A 36 -5.89 15.00 -12.74
CA ALA A 36 -5.85 13.98 -13.77
C ALA A 36 -5.97 12.56 -13.19
N GLY A 37 -5.33 12.30 -12.05
CA GLY A 37 -5.49 11.06 -11.30
C GLY A 37 -6.91 10.90 -10.78
N LEU A 38 -7.48 11.95 -10.20
CA LEU A 38 -8.88 11.94 -9.73
C LEU A 38 -9.87 11.65 -10.85
N GLN A 39 -9.65 12.23 -12.04
CA GLN A 39 -10.52 11.97 -13.19
C GLN A 39 -10.45 10.51 -13.63
N ARG A 40 -9.23 9.93 -13.75
CA ARG A 40 -9.07 8.49 -14.07
C ARG A 40 -9.82 7.57 -13.10
N LEU A 41 -9.82 7.91 -11.80
CA LEU A 41 -10.54 7.14 -10.80
C LEU A 41 -12.06 7.23 -10.96
N ARG A 42 -12.58 8.44 -11.26
CA ARG A 42 -14.02 8.65 -11.56
C ARG A 42 -14.46 7.89 -12.81
N ASP A 43 -13.63 7.88 -13.85
CA ASP A 43 -13.89 7.16 -15.10
C ASP A 43 -14.02 5.64 -14.90
N LEU A 44 -13.33 5.10 -13.88
CA LEU A 44 -13.49 3.72 -13.43
C LEU A 44 -14.68 3.51 -12.48
N GLY A 45 -15.47 4.55 -12.18
CA GLY A 45 -16.60 4.49 -11.28
C GLY A 45 -16.22 4.40 -9.80
N ALA A 46 -15.01 4.82 -9.41
CA ALA A 46 -14.61 4.93 -8.02
C ALA A 46 -14.97 6.30 -7.42
N THR A 47 -15.21 6.34 -6.12
CA THR A 47 -15.25 7.59 -5.36
C THR A 47 -13.83 8.13 -5.23
N ALA A 48 -13.54 9.21 -5.94
CA ALA A 48 -12.20 9.80 -5.98
C ALA A 48 -12.01 10.83 -4.86
N ILE A 49 -10.96 10.64 -4.06
CA ILE A 49 -10.61 11.47 -2.91
C ILE A 49 -9.24 12.12 -3.16
N LYS A 50 -9.16 13.44 -2.97
CA LYS A 50 -7.87 14.15 -3.12
C LYS A 50 -7.01 13.93 -1.87
N LEU A 51 -5.82 13.35 -2.07
CA LEU A 51 -4.87 13.05 -1.00
C LEU A 51 -3.44 13.05 -1.53
N ASP A 52 -2.58 13.86 -0.91
CA ASP A 52 -1.13 13.73 -1.02
C ASP A 52 -0.57 13.13 0.27
N VAL A 53 -0.10 11.90 0.20
CA VAL A 53 0.44 11.18 1.37
C VAL A 53 1.79 11.74 1.86
N SER A 54 2.45 12.58 1.06
CA SER A 54 3.70 13.27 1.46
C SER A 54 3.45 14.58 2.18
N ASP A 55 2.19 15.05 2.22
CA ASP A 55 1.77 16.24 2.95
C ASP A 55 0.97 15.85 4.21
N PRO A 56 1.54 16.06 5.42
CA PRO A 56 0.85 15.75 6.67
C PRO A 56 -0.49 16.46 6.84
N ALA A 57 -0.63 17.69 6.32
CA ALA A 57 -1.87 18.44 6.38
C ALA A 57 -2.96 17.76 5.53
N SER A 58 -2.58 17.26 4.34
CA SER A 58 -3.48 16.47 3.48
C SER A 58 -3.92 15.17 4.16
N VAL A 59 -2.98 14.45 4.79
CA VAL A 59 -3.30 13.17 5.45
C VAL A 59 -4.15 13.38 6.69
N SER A 60 -3.96 14.46 7.46
CA SER A 60 -4.70 14.71 8.70
C SER A 60 -6.23 14.82 8.51
N GLY A 61 -6.69 15.17 7.31
CA GLY A 61 -8.10 15.23 6.96
C GLY A 61 -8.73 13.92 6.46
N LEU A 62 -7.95 12.84 6.37
CA LEU A 62 -8.42 11.60 5.74
C LEU A 62 -9.57 10.94 6.49
N ALA A 63 -9.52 10.89 7.82
CA ALA A 63 -10.59 10.32 8.64
C ALA A 63 -11.92 11.06 8.44
N TRP A 64 -11.86 12.39 8.34
CA TRP A 64 -13.05 13.20 8.08
C TRP A 64 -13.63 12.97 6.68
N GLN A 65 -12.77 12.82 5.67
CA GLN A 65 -13.22 12.50 4.29
C GLN A 65 -13.81 11.09 4.16
N LEU A 66 -13.52 10.21 5.12
CA LEU A 66 -14.01 8.84 5.20
C LEU A 66 -15.07 8.66 6.30
N ASP A 67 -15.61 9.76 6.83
CA ASP A 67 -16.59 9.69 7.92
C ASP A 67 -17.83 8.87 7.51
N GLY A 68 -18.29 8.02 8.41
CA GLY A 68 -19.41 7.09 8.18
C GLY A 68 -19.07 5.86 7.33
N GLU A 69 -17.82 5.72 6.83
CA GLU A 69 -17.42 4.57 6.04
C GLU A 69 -17.07 3.35 6.90
N GLN A 70 -17.44 2.18 6.41
CA GLN A 70 -16.95 0.88 6.91
C GLN A 70 -16.12 0.25 5.80
N ILE A 71 -14.82 0.05 6.05
CA ILE A 71 -13.86 -0.39 5.03
C ILE A 71 -13.52 -1.86 5.22
N ASP A 72 -13.94 -2.73 4.30
CA ASP A 72 -13.62 -4.16 4.34
C ASP A 72 -12.15 -4.43 4.01
N ILE A 73 -11.59 -3.67 3.06
CA ILE A 73 -10.20 -3.78 2.62
C ILE A 73 -9.64 -2.38 2.42
N ALA A 74 -8.57 -2.05 3.11
CA ALA A 74 -7.76 -0.87 2.85
C ALA A 74 -6.41 -1.29 2.25
N LEU A 75 -5.95 -0.53 1.25
CA LEU A 75 -4.69 -0.75 0.54
C LEU A 75 -3.88 0.54 0.57
N TYR A 76 -2.69 0.52 1.18
CA TYR A 76 -1.73 1.60 1.07
C TYR A 76 -0.74 1.25 -0.04
N VAL A 77 -0.90 1.87 -1.21
CA VAL A 77 -0.13 1.58 -2.43
C VAL A 77 0.85 2.71 -2.77
N ALA A 78 0.61 3.89 -2.20
CA ALA A 78 1.46 5.05 -2.45
C ALA A 78 2.92 4.76 -2.13
N GLY A 79 3.80 5.13 -3.06
CA GLY A 79 5.22 4.94 -2.90
C GLY A 79 6.03 5.58 -4.01
N VAL A 80 7.27 5.89 -3.71
CA VAL A 80 8.28 6.41 -4.63
C VAL A 80 9.54 5.57 -4.54
N TYR A 81 10.38 5.64 -5.57
CA TYR A 81 11.56 4.81 -5.75
C TYR A 81 12.80 5.64 -6.02
N SER A 82 13.96 5.13 -5.62
CA SER A 82 15.28 5.62 -5.98
C SER A 82 16.18 4.44 -6.37
N GLN A 83 17.06 4.65 -7.33
CA GLN A 83 18.03 3.66 -7.81
C GLN A 83 19.43 3.84 -7.20
N THR A 84 19.64 4.90 -6.42
CA THR A 84 20.95 5.26 -5.88
C THR A 84 21.50 4.16 -4.98
N GLY A 85 22.76 3.76 -5.19
CA GLY A 85 23.46 2.77 -4.37
C GLY A 85 24.23 3.42 -3.21
N ALA A 86 24.88 2.60 -2.38
CA ALA A 86 25.62 3.07 -1.21
C ALA A 86 26.99 3.74 -1.53
N ASP A 87 27.41 3.68 -2.79
CA ASP A 87 28.57 4.39 -3.32
C ASP A 87 28.33 5.90 -3.50
N THR A 88 27.07 6.31 -3.50
CA THR A 88 26.65 7.71 -3.63
C THR A 88 25.80 8.13 -2.44
N PRO A 89 26.25 9.11 -1.63
CA PRO A 89 25.46 9.58 -0.49
C PRO A 89 24.10 10.12 -0.95
N PRO A 90 22.99 9.72 -0.31
CA PRO A 90 21.68 10.29 -0.63
C PRO A 90 21.64 11.77 -0.24
N THR A 91 20.98 12.58 -1.07
CA THR A 91 20.67 13.95 -0.66
C THR A 91 19.57 13.96 0.40
N GLN A 92 19.54 15.01 1.23
CA GLN A 92 18.44 15.22 2.18
C GLN A 92 17.08 15.18 1.48
N GLN A 93 16.96 15.85 0.33
CA GLN A 93 15.71 15.90 -0.44
C GLN A 93 15.25 14.51 -0.92
N GLU A 94 16.18 13.68 -1.39
CA GLU A 94 15.85 12.31 -1.81
C GLU A 94 15.41 11.47 -0.62
N PHE A 95 16.15 11.52 0.47
CA PHE A 95 15.84 10.79 1.71
C PHE A 95 14.47 11.21 2.25
N ASP A 96 14.23 12.51 2.40
CA ASP A 96 12.96 13.04 2.91
C ASP A 96 11.79 12.63 2.02
N LYS A 97 11.92 12.73 0.70
CA LYS A 97 10.88 12.32 -0.26
C LYS A 97 10.50 10.84 -0.10
N LEU A 98 11.50 9.96 0.02
CA LEU A 98 11.25 8.52 0.20
C LEU A 98 10.62 8.23 1.56
N MET A 99 11.17 8.80 2.63
CA MET A 99 10.68 8.54 3.99
C MET A 99 9.30 9.14 4.22
N HIS A 100 9.03 10.35 3.73
CA HIS A 100 7.69 10.94 3.86
C HIS A 100 6.64 10.15 3.10
N THR A 101 6.90 9.78 1.84
CA THR A 101 5.90 9.07 1.03
C THR A 101 5.74 7.62 1.46
N ASN A 102 6.85 6.88 1.62
CA ASN A 102 6.81 5.43 1.81
C ASN A 102 6.54 5.03 3.26
N VAL A 103 6.90 5.87 4.23
CA VAL A 103 6.85 5.53 5.66
C VAL A 103 5.90 6.45 6.42
N LEU A 104 6.20 7.75 6.51
CA LEU A 104 5.45 8.70 7.33
C LEU A 104 3.98 8.74 6.91
N GLY A 105 3.70 8.83 5.60
CA GLY A 105 2.34 8.82 5.08
C GLY A 105 1.55 7.57 5.47
N ALA A 106 2.19 6.39 5.47
CA ALA A 106 1.56 5.16 5.95
C ALA A 106 1.31 5.20 7.46
N MET A 107 2.29 5.63 8.25
CA MET A 107 2.15 5.78 9.71
C MET A 107 1.05 6.77 10.09
N GLN A 108 0.88 7.85 9.33
CA GLN A 108 -0.20 8.82 9.55
C GLN A 108 -1.57 8.30 9.09
N ALA A 109 -1.63 7.46 8.04
CA ALA A 109 -2.87 6.87 7.56
C ALA A 109 -3.40 5.76 8.50
N ILE A 110 -2.53 5.00 9.17
CA ILE A 110 -2.92 3.89 10.05
C ILE A 110 -3.96 4.34 11.10
N PRO A 111 -3.71 5.34 11.96
CA PRO A 111 -4.66 5.70 13.02
C PRO A 111 -5.97 6.27 12.49
N GLN A 112 -6.03 6.74 11.26
CA GLN A 112 -7.22 7.29 10.64
C GLN A 112 -8.07 6.23 9.92
N VAL A 113 -7.44 5.21 9.34
CA VAL A 113 -8.10 4.20 8.52
C VAL A 113 -8.37 2.93 9.31
N ALA A 114 -7.47 2.50 10.19
CA ALA A 114 -7.62 1.25 10.93
C ALA A 114 -8.89 1.17 11.80
N PRO A 115 -9.38 2.26 12.45
CA PRO A 115 -10.67 2.23 13.15
C PRO A 115 -11.86 1.93 12.23
N LEU A 116 -11.86 2.44 10.99
CA LEU A 116 -12.91 2.19 9.99
C LEU A 116 -12.87 0.74 9.49
N VAL A 117 -11.64 0.20 9.33
CA VAL A 117 -11.44 -1.22 8.99
C VAL A 117 -11.84 -2.14 10.15
N ALA A 118 -11.63 -1.75 11.39
CA ALA A 118 -12.04 -2.51 12.57
C ALA A 118 -13.57 -2.65 12.70
N GLN A 119 -14.32 -1.70 12.15
CA GLN A 119 -15.80 -1.69 12.15
C GLN A 119 -16.40 -2.52 10.99
N ALA A 120 -15.60 -2.92 10.02
CA ALA A 120 -16.05 -3.72 8.89
C ALA A 120 -16.76 -5.00 9.33
N ARG A 121 -17.67 -5.50 8.48
CA ARG A 121 -18.41 -6.75 8.73
C ARG A 121 -19.10 -6.81 10.09
N GLN A 122 -19.77 -5.72 10.48
CA GLN A 122 -20.45 -5.62 11.77
C GLN A 122 -19.49 -5.76 12.98
N GLY A 123 -18.29 -5.18 12.86
CA GLY A 123 -17.28 -5.18 13.92
C GLY A 123 -16.41 -6.45 13.99
N LYS A 124 -16.51 -7.35 13.01
CA LYS A 124 -15.60 -8.50 12.88
C LYS A 124 -14.22 -8.11 12.33
N GLY A 125 -14.10 -6.88 11.81
CA GLY A 125 -12.87 -6.33 11.27
C GLY A 125 -12.58 -6.73 9.82
N GLY A 126 -11.72 -5.96 9.20
CA GLY A 126 -11.26 -6.11 7.82
C GLY A 126 -9.76 -6.26 7.70
N LYS A 127 -9.23 -5.91 6.54
CA LYS A 127 -7.83 -6.09 6.16
C LYS A 127 -7.22 -4.75 5.78
N PHE A 128 -6.01 -4.47 6.24
CA PHE A 128 -5.25 -3.29 5.84
C PHE A 128 -3.89 -3.74 5.32
N VAL A 129 -3.69 -3.64 4.01
CA VAL A 129 -2.52 -4.15 3.30
C VAL A 129 -1.63 -3.00 2.85
N PHE A 130 -0.35 -3.08 3.14
CA PHE A 130 0.65 -2.07 2.79
C PHE A 130 1.55 -2.63 1.70
N ILE A 131 1.56 -2.00 0.52
CA ILE A 131 2.39 -2.44 -0.59
C ILE A 131 3.85 -2.04 -0.31
N THR A 132 4.65 -3.04 -0.02
CA THR A 132 6.08 -2.92 0.23
C THR A 132 6.90 -3.42 -0.97
N SER A 133 7.98 -4.16 -0.73
CA SER A 133 8.85 -4.72 -1.77
C SER A 133 9.63 -5.91 -1.22
N GLY A 134 9.98 -6.89 -2.05
CA GLY A 134 10.98 -7.89 -1.73
C GLY A 134 12.35 -7.28 -1.40
N MET A 135 12.63 -6.07 -1.91
CA MET A 135 13.84 -5.32 -1.57
C MET A 135 13.89 -4.87 -0.09
N ALA A 136 12.80 -4.98 0.67
CA ALA A 136 12.76 -4.73 2.11
C ALA A 136 13.33 -5.89 2.94
N GLN A 137 13.53 -7.05 2.35
CA GLN A 137 14.03 -8.24 3.03
C GLN A 137 15.51 -8.08 3.39
N ILE A 138 15.80 -7.89 4.68
CA ILE A 138 17.16 -7.64 5.19
C ILE A 138 18.02 -8.90 5.04
N GLY A 139 17.45 -10.07 5.32
CA GLY A 139 18.16 -11.35 5.28
C GLY A 139 18.60 -11.82 3.88
N SER A 140 18.19 -11.13 2.79
CA SER A 140 18.52 -11.49 1.40
C SER A 140 19.19 -10.35 0.62
N VAL A 141 19.83 -9.41 1.31
CA VAL A 141 20.50 -8.28 0.65
C VAL A 141 21.82 -8.72 0.03
N GLU A 142 21.92 -8.64 -1.31
CA GLU A 142 23.11 -8.98 -2.09
C GLU A 142 23.77 -7.75 -2.74
N SER A 143 23.08 -6.61 -2.77
CA SER A 143 23.60 -5.38 -3.35
C SER A 143 22.98 -4.15 -2.71
N SER A 144 23.68 -3.01 -2.84
CA SER A 144 23.19 -1.70 -2.37
C SER A 144 22.24 -1.00 -3.37
N PHE A 145 21.96 -1.59 -4.52
CA PHE A 145 21.05 -0.99 -5.51
C PHE A 145 19.70 -0.64 -4.89
N GLY A 146 19.27 0.60 -5.05
CA GLY A 146 18.06 1.12 -4.43
C GLY A 146 18.19 1.31 -2.91
N TRP A 147 19.36 1.67 -2.40
CA TRP A 147 19.70 1.70 -0.97
C TRP A 147 18.66 2.45 -0.14
N THR A 148 18.40 3.71 -0.43
CA THR A 148 17.43 4.52 0.32
C THR A 148 16.00 3.95 0.20
N TYR A 149 15.65 3.39 -0.96
CA TYR A 149 14.36 2.71 -1.16
C TYR A 149 14.24 1.46 -0.29
N ARG A 150 15.27 0.59 -0.26
CA ARG A 150 15.31 -0.59 0.62
C ARG A 150 15.09 -0.20 2.07
N VAL A 151 15.82 0.83 2.56
CA VAL A 151 15.65 1.36 3.92
C VAL A 151 14.22 1.80 4.16
N SER A 152 13.61 2.55 3.25
CA SER A 152 12.23 3.02 3.41
C SER A 152 11.21 1.87 3.44
N LYS A 153 11.42 0.81 2.64
CA LYS A 153 10.49 -0.33 2.62
C LYS A 153 10.67 -1.27 3.82
N ALA A 154 11.89 -1.42 4.33
CA ALA A 154 12.13 -2.11 5.60
C ALA A 154 11.52 -1.33 6.78
N ALA A 155 11.64 0.00 6.78
CA ALA A 155 10.99 0.86 7.77
C ALA A 155 9.46 0.78 7.69
N LEU A 156 8.88 0.72 6.48
CA LEU A 156 7.43 0.47 6.32
C LEU A 156 7.02 -0.89 6.89
N ASN A 157 7.78 -1.95 6.64
CA ASN A 157 7.53 -3.27 7.21
C ASN A 157 7.51 -3.21 8.74
N MET A 158 8.51 -2.55 9.35
CA MET A 158 8.57 -2.37 10.80
C MET A 158 7.37 -1.56 11.31
N ALA A 159 6.98 -0.49 10.62
CA ALA A 159 5.83 0.33 11.01
C ALA A 159 4.52 -0.49 11.02
N VAL A 160 4.31 -1.36 10.03
CA VAL A 160 3.13 -2.23 9.94
C VAL A 160 3.14 -3.30 11.04
N ALA A 161 4.27 -3.98 11.23
CA ALA A 161 4.40 -5.03 12.25
C ALA A 161 4.21 -4.48 13.66
N SER A 162 4.78 -3.31 13.96
CA SER A 162 4.67 -2.68 15.28
C SER A 162 3.31 -2.03 15.55
N ALA A 163 2.56 -1.61 14.52
CA ALA A 163 1.21 -1.09 14.69
C ALA A 163 0.15 -2.19 14.90
N GLN A 164 0.40 -3.39 14.42
CA GLN A 164 -0.60 -4.48 14.47
C GLN A 164 -1.17 -4.78 15.86
N PRO A 165 -0.38 -4.80 16.96
CA PRO A 165 -0.91 -5.08 18.30
C PRO A 165 -1.99 -4.10 18.76
N ASP A 166 -1.91 -2.83 18.35
CA ASP A 166 -2.85 -1.78 18.75
C ASP A 166 -4.21 -1.91 18.04
N TYR A 167 -4.27 -2.68 16.95
CA TYR A 167 -5.48 -2.88 16.14
C TYR A 167 -5.87 -4.37 16.04
N PRO A 168 -6.24 -5.02 17.15
CA PRO A 168 -6.45 -6.47 17.18
C PRO A 168 -7.60 -6.99 16.30
N LYS A 169 -8.53 -6.12 15.90
CA LYS A 169 -9.63 -6.47 14.99
C LYS A 169 -9.24 -6.32 13.51
N VAL A 170 -8.10 -5.72 13.17
CA VAL A 170 -7.63 -5.51 11.81
C VAL A 170 -6.55 -6.53 11.49
N ILE A 171 -6.54 -7.08 10.28
CA ILE A 171 -5.42 -7.86 9.77
C ILE A 171 -4.54 -6.91 8.96
N MET A 172 -3.43 -6.47 9.54
CA MET A 172 -2.43 -5.66 8.85
C MET A 172 -1.32 -6.55 8.32
N VAL A 173 -0.93 -6.35 7.05
CA VAL A 173 0.18 -7.07 6.43
C VAL A 173 1.00 -6.13 5.54
N ALA A 174 2.31 -6.35 5.48
CA ALA A 174 3.19 -5.81 4.47
C ALA A 174 3.27 -6.80 3.31
N MET A 175 2.92 -6.39 2.07
CA MET A 175 2.85 -7.30 0.92
C MET A 175 3.70 -6.76 -0.23
N SER A 176 4.62 -7.59 -0.72
CA SER A 176 5.40 -7.29 -1.92
C SER A 176 4.58 -7.61 -3.17
N PRO A 177 4.51 -6.71 -4.16
CA PRO A 177 3.78 -6.96 -5.41
C PRO A 177 4.55 -7.88 -6.38
N GLY A 178 5.75 -8.33 -6.04
CA GLY A 178 6.72 -8.90 -6.96
C GLY A 178 7.43 -7.83 -7.80
N TRP A 179 8.13 -8.24 -8.86
CA TRP A 179 8.75 -7.32 -9.82
C TRP A 179 7.79 -7.09 -11.00
N VAL A 180 7.19 -5.89 -11.04
CA VAL A 180 6.01 -5.57 -11.86
C VAL A 180 6.34 -4.55 -12.94
N ARG A 181 5.89 -4.75 -14.18
CA ARG A 181 6.03 -3.83 -15.32
C ARG A 181 5.20 -2.57 -15.09
N THR A 182 5.82 -1.58 -14.48
CA THR A 182 5.32 -0.22 -14.22
C THR A 182 6.41 0.78 -14.56
N ASP A 183 6.11 2.07 -14.51
CA ASP A 183 7.14 3.13 -14.64
C ASP A 183 8.27 2.96 -13.62
N MET A 184 7.97 2.38 -12.45
CA MET A 184 8.94 2.12 -11.39
C MET A 184 9.75 0.83 -11.64
N GLY A 185 9.10 -0.25 -12.07
CA GLY A 185 9.73 -1.56 -12.22
C GLY A 185 10.42 -1.77 -13.56
N GLY A 186 10.11 -0.95 -14.56
CA GLY A 186 10.66 -1.05 -15.91
C GLY A 186 10.06 -2.15 -16.77
N ALA A 187 10.39 -2.15 -18.06
CA ALA A 187 9.84 -3.10 -19.03
C ALA A 187 10.34 -4.54 -18.86
N GLY A 188 11.51 -4.71 -18.24
CA GLY A 188 12.12 -6.04 -18.00
C GLY A 188 11.53 -6.82 -16.83
N ALA A 189 10.55 -6.26 -16.11
CA ALA A 189 9.93 -6.92 -14.97
C ALA A 189 9.14 -8.17 -15.38
N ALA A 190 9.16 -9.18 -14.52
CA ALA A 190 8.59 -10.49 -14.81
C ALA A 190 7.05 -10.48 -14.90
N LEU A 191 6.39 -9.71 -14.01
CA LEU A 191 4.93 -9.70 -13.90
C LEU A 191 4.34 -8.50 -14.64
N SER A 192 3.19 -8.70 -15.28
CA SER A 192 2.30 -7.58 -15.65
C SER A 192 1.63 -7.00 -14.40
N VAL A 193 1.07 -5.79 -14.54
CA VAL A 193 0.33 -5.16 -13.44
C VAL A 193 -0.92 -5.97 -13.12
N GLU A 194 -1.61 -6.48 -14.15
CA GLU A 194 -2.80 -7.32 -14.01
C GLU A 194 -2.51 -8.63 -13.27
N GLU A 195 -1.44 -9.33 -13.63
CA GLU A 195 -1.04 -10.61 -13.00
C GLU A 195 -0.72 -10.40 -11.52
N SER A 196 0.11 -9.40 -11.22
CA SER A 196 0.50 -9.06 -9.85
C SER A 196 -0.72 -8.72 -8.99
N VAL A 197 -1.60 -7.81 -9.46
CA VAL A 197 -2.79 -7.39 -8.71
C VAL A 197 -3.79 -8.54 -8.57
N SER A 198 -3.98 -9.36 -9.60
CA SER A 198 -4.86 -10.54 -9.51
C SER A 198 -4.36 -11.55 -8.46
N ALA A 199 -3.05 -11.78 -8.38
CA ALA A 199 -2.45 -12.65 -7.38
C ALA A 199 -2.62 -12.05 -5.97
N MET A 200 -2.27 -10.76 -5.79
CA MET A 200 -2.44 -10.07 -4.49
C MET A 200 -3.89 -10.07 -4.02
N ARG A 201 -4.87 -9.86 -4.91
CA ARG A 201 -6.29 -9.91 -4.53
C ARG A 201 -6.71 -11.29 -4.01
N ARG A 202 -6.27 -12.38 -4.67
CA ARG A 202 -6.52 -13.74 -4.15
C ARG A 202 -5.87 -13.95 -2.80
N ALA A 203 -4.61 -13.54 -2.63
CA ALA A 203 -3.90 -13.60 -1.36
C ALA A 203 -4.64 -12.80 -0.27
N ILE A 204 -5.05 -11.57 -0.58
CA ILE A 204 -5.81 -10.70 0.34
C ILE A 204 -7.12 -11.38 0.74
N ASP A 205 -7.84 -11.98 -0.18
CA ASP A 205 -9.09 -12.68 0.14
C ASP A 205 -8.86 -13.86 1.11
N GLY A 206 -7.71 -14.54 1.02
CA GLY A 206 -7.29 -15.63 1.90
C GLY A 206 -6.70 -15.22 3.27
N LEU A 207 -6.46 -13.94 3.53
CA LEU A 207 -5.86 -13.51 4.80
C LEU A 207 -6.77 -13.84 6.00
N THR A 208 -6.14 -14.40 7.03
CA THR A 208 -6.76 -14.78 8.30
C THR A 208 -6.00 -14.15 9.47
N PRO A 209 -6.49 -14.20 10.72
CA PRO A 209 -5.77 -13.68 11.88
C PRO A 209 -4.35 -14.22 12.09
N LYS A 210 -4.00 -15.36 11.48
CA LYS A 210 -2.63 -15.92 11.52
C LYS A 210 -1.60 -15.06 10.76
N HIS A 211 -2.07 -14.22 9.83
CA HIS A 211 -1.22 -13.37 9.01
C HIS A 211 -0.99 -11.96 9.58
N LYS A 212 -1.52 -11.69 10.79
CA LYS A 212 -1.35 -10.38 11.43
C LYS A 212 0.12 -10.02 11.60
N GLY A 213 0.50 -8.84 11.10
CA GLY A 213 1.86 -8.34 11.13
C GLY A 213 2.82 -9.02 10.15
N ALA A 214 2.35 -9.90 9.27
CA ALA A 214 3.21 -10.66 8.37
C ALA A 214 3.79 -9.84 7.21
N PHE A 215 4.96 -10.28 6.73
CA PHE A 215 5.55 -9.84 5.47
C PHE A 215 5.36 -10.94 4.41
N LEU A 216 4.60 -10.62 3.36
CA LEU A 216 4.10 -11.58 2.37
C LEU A 216 4.52 -11.24 0.94
N GLN A 217 4.65 -12.25 0.10
CA GLN A 217 4.75 -12.15 -1.34
C GLN A 217 3.37 -11.86 -1.97
N HIS A 218 3.34 -11.55 -3.26
CA HIS A 218 2.10 -11.24 -4.01
C HIS A 218 1.10 -12.39 -4.08
N ASP A 219 1.54 -13.62 -3.93
CA ASP A 219 0.73 -14.84 -3.89
C ASP A 219 0.25 -15.23 -2.48
N GLY A 220 0.70 -14.48 -1.47
CA GLY A 220 0.34 -14.70 -0.06
C GLY A 220 1.32 -15.56 0.72
N GLU A 221 2.36 -16.11 0.08
CA GLU A 221 3.40 -16.84 0.78
C GLU A 221 4.25 -15.90 1.65
N PRO A 222 4.59 -16.29 2.87
CA PRO A 222 5.45 -15.49 3.72
C PRO A 222 6.88 -15.44 3.17
N PHE A 223 7.55 -14.32 3.35
CA PHE A 223 9.00 -14.29 3.17
C PHE A 223 9.68 -15.10 4.26
N SER A 224 10.80 -15.77 3.91
CA SER A 224 11.58 -16.62 4.83
C SER A 224 12.26 -15.83 5.95
N SER A 225 12.43 -14.52 5.78
CA SER A 225 13.00 -13.58 6.76
C SER A 225 12.49 -12.17 6.49
N TRP A 226 12.69 -11.30 7.48
CA TRP A 226 12.45 -9.86 7.35
C TRP A 226 13.58 -9.15 6.62
#